data_18263ea847b6627ca479ad0263de4f57
#
_entry.id   18263ea847b6627ca479ad0263de4f57
#
_cell.length_a   1.000
_cell.length_b   1.000
_cell.length_c   1.000
_cell.angle_alpha   90.00
_cell.angle_beta   90.00
_cell.angle_gamma   90.00
#
_symmetry.space_group_name_H-M   'P 1'
#
loop_
_entity.id
_entity.type
_entity.pdbx_description
1 polymer ?
#
loop_
_entity_poly.entity_id
_entity_poly.type
_entity_poly.pdbx_seq_one_letter_code
_entity_poly.pdbx_strand_id
1 'polypeptide(L)'
;STPIKSSAASDVYKRQDITIGVDVSKFQGTIDWAQAASSGVDFAMIRVGYRAQKTGVIYADTNAKYNMQQAAANGIKVGVYFFSSAVNEAEAIEEADWVADFIADYSITYPVAFDCEGFNTSESRQKSMTKAERTDVAVAFLQEIYDKGYTPMFYAACSELTNNSQWNIASLEKSFKIWVAQYPSTPYPETPSTSYTGTYSMWQYTNQGRVAGIGTNVDINVAYFGYSESNGSLSGETAAAASPDVEAGMVFTSVNDTVTAKDEVRLRDKPSQDTDATVIATLINGETITRTGTSSSGWSRLVYNGQTVYAVTSYLTTDLTPKATESPATGFNTKFTDCNLSLIHI
;
A
#
# COMPACT_ATOMS: atom_id res chain seq x y z
N SER A 1 2.40 33.74 22.13
CA SER A 1 1.99 32.34 22.26
C SER A 1 1.37 31.87 20.95
N THR A 2 2.10 31.10 20.21
CA THR A 2 1.68 30.48 18.94
C THR A 2 0.94 29.17 19.26
N PRO A 3 -0.24 28.91 18.70
CA PRO A 3 -0.95 27.68 19.00
C PRO A 3 -0.34 26.50 18.24
N ILE A 4 0.16 25.54 19.00
CA ILE A 4 0.49 24.18 18.54
C ILE A 4 -0.84 23.47 18.24
N LYS A 5 -1.40 23.64 17.04
CA LYS A 5 -2.67 23.01 16.65
C LYS A 5 -2.69 22.34 15.27
N SER A 6 -1.55 22.24 14.57
CA SER A 6 -1.60 21.66 13.22
C SER A 6 -1.17 20.19 13.14
N SER A 7 -0.31 19.71 14.05
CA SER A 7 0.19 18.33 13.95
C SER A 7 -0.83 17.27 14.36
N ALA A 8 -1.52 17.48 15.49
CA ALA A 8 -2.48 16.49 15.98
C ALA A 8 -3.71 16.34 15.08
N ALA A 9 -4.17 17.41 14.44
CA ALA A 9 -5.29 17.34 13.50
C ALA A 9 -4.90 16.68 12.18
N SER A 10 -3.67 16.93 11.70
CA SER A 10 -3.17 16.24 10.49
C SER A 10 -2.88 14.77 10.76
N ASP A 11 -2.43 14.42 11.97
CA ASP A 11 -2.14 13.04 12.35
C ASP A 11 -3.43 12.23 12.57
N VAL A 12 -4.47 12.86 13.14
CA VAL A 12 -5.81 12.26 13.24
C VAL A 12 -6.43 12.11 11.83
N TYR A 13 -6.22 13.06 10.94
CA TYR A 13 -6.68 12.98 9.55
C TYR A 13 -6.01 11.83 8.79
N LYS A 14 -4.71 11.63 8.98
CA LYS A 14 -3.95 10.51 8.39
C LYS A 14 -4.38 9.13 8.93
N ARG A 15 -4.81 9.04 10.19
CA ARG A 15 -5.16 7.76 10.83
C ARG A 15 -6.37 7.05 10.26
N GLN A 16 -7.28 7.75 9.60
CA GLN A 16 -8.52 7.14 9.11
C GLN A 16 -8.37 6.41 7.80
N ASP A 17 -7.36 6.79 7.02
CA ASP A 17 -7.05 6.17 5.74
C ASP A 17 -5.87 5.20 5.87
N ILE A 18 -5.49 4.87 7.11
CA ILE A 18 -4.40 3.95 7.42
C ILE A 18 -4.88 2.51 7.28
N THR A 19 -4.10 1.72 6.55
CA THR A 19 -4.20 0.26 6.52
C THR A 19 -2.88 -0.36 6.95
N ILE A 20 -2.95 -1.52 7.61
CA ILE A 20 -1.79 -2.27 8.09
C ILE A 20 -1.63 -3.51 7.23
N GLY A 21 -0.42 -3.73 6.76
CA GLY A 21 -0.13 -4.86 5.89
C GLY A 21 1.26 -5.45 6.10
N VAL A 22 1.48 -6.52 5.37
CA VAL A 22 2.78 -7.22 5.35
C VAL A 22 3.39 -7.12 3.96
N ASP A 23 4.72 -7.24 3.87
CA ASP A 23 5.33 -7.60 2.61
C ASP A 23 6.04 -8.95 2.75
N VAL A 24 5.88 -9.77 1.72
CA VAL A 24 6.25 -11.19 1.77
C VAL A 24 6.84 -11.67 0.47
N SER A 25 7.63 -12.74 0.58
CA SER A 25 8.18 -13.48 -0.53
C SER A 25 8.19 -14.97 -0.20
N LYS A 26 8.85 -15.78 -1.02
CA LYS A 26 9.09 -17.21 -0.73
C LYS A 26 9.76 -17.44 0.63
N PHE A 27 10.49 -16.45 1.15
CA PHE A 27 11.22 -16.58 2.42
C PHE A 27 10.30 -16.69 3.65
N GLN A 28 9.05 -16.29 3.55
CA GLN A 28 8.06 -16.49 4.61
C GLN A 28 7.42 -17.89 4.57
N GLY A 29 7.81 -18.73 3.61
CA GLY A 29 7.26 -20.08 3.46
C GLY A 29 5.80 -20.07 3.04
N THR A 30 5.08 -21.12 3.41
CA THR A 30 3.64 -21.23 3.16
C THR A 30 2.88 -20.45 4.23
N ILE A 31 2.11 -19.45 3.80
CA ILE A 31 1.35 -18.56 4.68
C ILE A 31 -0.10 -19.05 4.78
N ASP A 32 -0.63 -19.11 6.01
CA ASP A 32 -2.06 -19.25 6.26
C ASP A 32 -2.72 -17.88 6.21
N TRP A 33 -3.21 -17.52 5.04
CA TRP A 33 -3.79 -16.20 4.78
C TRP A 33 -5.13 -15.97 5.50
N ALA A 34 -5.85 -17.03 5.85
CA ALA A 34 -7.05 -16.94 6.68
C ALA A 34 -6.70 -16.46 8.09
N GLN A 35 -5.65 -17.01 8.69
CA GLN A 35 -5.17 -16.55 10.00
C GLN A 35 -4.61 -15.13 9.93
N ALA A 36 -3.85 -14.81 8.89
CA ALA A 36 -3.33 -13.45 8.71
C ALA A 36 -4.45 -12.41 8.61
N ALA A 37 -5.48 -12.69 7.81
CA ALA A 37 -6.65 -11.82 7.68
C ALA A 37 -7.38 -11.66 9.03
N SER A 38 -7.59 -12.74 9.77
CA SER A 38 -8.24 -12.70 11.08
C SER A 38 -7.43 -11.94 12.12
N SER A 39 -6.12 -11.83 11.96
CA SER A 39 -5.25 -11.05 12.87
C SER A 39 -5.20 -9.56 12.57
N GLY A 40 -5.88 -9.09 11.53
CA GLY A 40 -6.00 -7.67 11.20
C GLY A 40 -5.09 -7.20 10.06
N VAL A 41 -4.54 -8.09 9.25
CA VAL A 41 -3.82 -7.73 8.03
C VAL A 41 -4.80 -7.24 6.97
N ASP A 42 -4.67 -5.99 6.56
CA ASP A 42 -5.54 -5.35 5.57
C ASP A 42 -5.03 -5.56 4.14
N PHE A 43 -3.72 -5.52 3.94
CA PHE A 43 -3.09 -5.67 2.63
C PHE A 43 -1.79 -6.47 2.69
N ALA A 44 -1.35 -6.94 1.53
CA ALA A 44 -0.05 -7.57 1.35
C ALA A 44 0.63 -7.05 0.09
N MET A 45 1.91 -6.69 0.22
CA MET A 45 2.81 -6.45 -0.88
C MET A 45 3.59 -7.73 -1.15
N ILE A 46 3.34 -8.37 -2.27
CA ILE A 46 3.83 -9.72 -2.58
C ILE A 46 4.92 -9.65 -3.64
N ARG A 47 6.10 -10.20 -3.33
CA ARG A 47 7.15 -10.29 -4.35
C ARG A 47 6.70 -11.24 -5.46
N VAL A 48 6.66 -10.74 -6.68
CA VAL A 48 6.31 -11.56 -7.85
C VAL A 48 7.53 -12.18 -8.52
N GLY A 49 8.66 -11.51 -8.44
CA GLY A 49 9.89 -12.01 -9.03
C GLY A 49 11.08 -11.10 -8.76
N TYR A 50 12.20 -11.45 -9.35
CA TYR A 50 13.46 -10.73 -9.21
C TYR A 50 14.35 -10.96 -10.44
N ARG A 51 15.24 -10.00 -10.70
CA ARG A 51 16.36 -10.19 -11.62
C ARG A 51 17.61 -10.51 -10.81
N ALA A 52 18.25 -11.61 -11.12
CA ALA A 52 19.46 -12.05 -10.42
C ALA A 52 20.60 -11.04 -10.58
N GLN A 53 21.21 -10.62 -9.48
CA GLN A 53 22.23 -9.57 -9.45
C GLN A 53 23.53 -9.94 -10.20
N LYS A 54 23.85 -11.21 -10.33
CA LYS A 54 25.03 -11.67 -11.08
C LYS A 54 24.74 -11.92 -12.55
N THR A 55 23.67 -12.63 -12.83
CA THR A 55 23.38 -13.16 -14.18
C THR A 55 22.44 -12.28 -14.99
N GLY A 56 21.64 -11.44 -14.33
CA GLY A 56 20.61 -10.64 -14.98
C GLY A 56 19.38 -11.43 -15.46
N VAL A 57 19.27 -12.71 -15.07
CA VAL A 57 18.11 -13.56 -15.42
C VAL A 57 16.93 -13.23 -14.50
N ILE A 58 15.73 -13.11 -15.07
CA ILE A 58 14.49 -12.92 -14.32
C ILE A 58 13.96 -14.27 -13.86
N TYR A 59 13.61 -14.34 -12.58
CA TYR A 59 12.95 -15.49 -11.98
C TYR A 59 11.65 -15.06 -11.32
N ALA A 60 10.60 -15.90 -11.44
CA ALA A 60 9.41 -15.76 -10.64
C ALA A 60 9.68 -16.16 -9.18
N ASP A 61 9.04 -15.47 -8.23
CA ASP A 61 8.98 -15.95 -6.85
C ASP A 61 8.08 -17.20 -6.80
N THR A 62 8.59 -18.27 -6.22
CA THR A 62 7.91 -19.57 -6.22
C THR A 62 6.60 -19.59 -5.45
N ASN A 63 6.39 -18.64 -4.53
CA ASN A 63 5.17 -18.54 -3.72
C ASN A 63 4.24 -17.42 -4.19
N ALA A 64 4.61 -16.67 -5.23
CA ALA A 64 3.87 -15.47 -5.64
C ALA A 64 2.41 -15.77 -6.02
N LYS A 65 2.18 -16.76 -6.85
CA LYS A 65 0.82 -17.11 -7.33
C LYS A 65 -0.07 -17.56 -6.17
N TYR A 66 0.44 -18.43 -5.31
CA TYR A 66 -0.25 -18.86 -4.10
C TYR A 66 -0.59 -17.67 -3.20
N ASN A 67 0.38 -16.81 -2.93
CA ASN A 67 0.20 -15.66 -2.05
C ASN A 67 -0.82 -14.66 -2.63
N MET A 68 -0.75 -14.31 -3.91
CA MET A 68 -1.72 -13.41 -4.54
C MET A 68 -3.13 -13.98 -4.50
N GLN A 69 -3.29 -15.25 -4.85
CA GLN A 69 -4.59 -15.92 -4.88
C GLN A 69 -5.19 -16.05 -3.48
N GLN A 70 -4.42 -16.54 -2.52
CA GLN A 70 -4.91 -16.83 -1.18
C GLN A 70 -5.11 -15.56 -0.34
N ALA A 71 -4.28 -14.56 -0.47
CA ALA A 71 -4.51 -13.26 0.16
C ALA A 71 -5.83 -12.65 -0.31
N ALA A 72 -6.05 -12.58 -1.61
CA ALA A 72 -7.28 -12.05 -2.19
C ALA A 72 -8.52 -12.86 -1.79
N ALA A 73 -8.43 -14.20 -1.78
CA ALA A 73 -9.52 -15.08 -1.35
C ALA A 73 -9.93 -14.88 0.11
N ASN A 74 -9.05 -14.36 0.94
CA ASN A 74 -9.32 -14.03 2.34
C ASN A 74 -9.59 -12.54 2.59
N GLY A 75 -9.88 -11.77 1.55
CA GLY A 75 -10.24 -10.37 1.65
C GLY A 75 -9.08 -9.41 1.90
N ILE A 76 -7.84 -9.88 1.84
CA ILE A 76 -6.65 -9.06 1.92
C ILE A 76 -6.41 -8.40 0.56
N LYS A 77 -6.19 -7.09 0.54
CA LYS A 77 -5.87 -6.36 -0.68
C LYS A 77 -4.43 -6.63 -1.09
N VAL A 78 -4.19 -6.75 -2.38
CA VAL A 78 -2.91 -7.19 -2.92
C VAL A 78 -2.26 -6.09 -3.74
N GLY A 79 -1.05 -5.75 -3.37
CA GLY A 79 -0.04 -5.12 -4.20
C GLY A 79 1.11 -6.09 -4.43
N VAL A 80 2.03 -5.72 -5.30
CA VAL A 80 3.18 -6.54 -5.62
C VAL A 80 4.46 -5.73 -5.67
N TYR A 81 5.60 -6.40 -5.56
CA TYR A 81 6.88 -5.79 -5.83
C TYR A 81 7.80 -6.71 -6.63
N PHE A 82 8.75 -6.10 -7.31
CA PHE A 82 9.76 -6.78 -8.08
C PHE A 82 11.15 -6.32 -7.62
N PHE A 83 12.02 -7.27 -7.32
CA PHE A 83 13.41 -6.99 -6.96
C PHE A 83 14.25 -6.82 -8.23
N SER A 84 14.55 -5.56 -8.54
CA SER A 84 15.25 -5.18 -9.76
C SER A 84 16.78 -5.21 -9.60
N SER A 85 17.46 -5.67 -10.61
CA SER A 85 18.89 -5.39 -10.83
C SER A 85 19.16 -4.98 -12.28
N ALA A 86 18.21 -4.28 -12.89
CA ALA A 86 18.35 -3.71 -14.22
C ALA A 86 19.55 -2.75 -14.32
N VAL A 87 20.26 -2.79 -15.41
CA VAL A 87 21.43 -1.94 -15.66
C VAL A 87 21.19 -0.86 -16.71
N ASN A 88 20.02 -0.87 -17.34
CA ASN A 88 19.58 0.16 -18.29
C ASN A 88 18.05 0.22 -18.36
N GLU A 89 17.53 1.22 -19.03
CA GLU A 89 16.09 1.45 -19.18
C GLU A 89 15.37 0.31 -19.92
N ALA A 90 16.02 -0.29 -20.94
CA ALA A 90 15.44 -1.41 -21.67
C ALA A 90 15.18 -2.62 -20.76
N GLU A 91 16.12 -2.94 -19.89
CA GLU A 91 15.93 -3.99 -18.88
C GLU A 91 14.85 -3.63 -17.87
N ALA A 92 14.76 -2.37 -17.45
CA ALA A 92 13.72 -1.91 -16.53
C ALA A 92 12.32 -2.05 -17.15
N ILE A 93 12.15 -1.72 -18.43
CA ILE A 93 10.91 -1.92 -19.18
C ILE A 93 10.58 -3.41 -19.29
N GLU A 94 11.59 -4.25 -19.62
CA GLU A 94 11.42 -5.70 -19.65
C GLU A 94 10.92 -6.25 -18.30
N GLU A 95 11.47 -5.78 -17.18
CA GLU A 95 11.00 -6.15 -15.84
C GLU A 95 9.54 -5.74 -15.61
N ALA A 96 9.19 -4.51 -15.95
CA ALA A 96 7.83 -3.99 -15.78
C ALA A 96 6.82 -4.74 -16.65
N ASP A 97 7.17 -5.03 -17.89
CA ASP A 97 6.34 -5.84 -18.80
C ASP A 97 6.16 -7.26 -18.26
N TRP A 98 7.24 -7.86 -17.78
CA TRP A 98 7.19 -9.18 -17.14
C TRP A 98 6.25 -9.19 -15.94
N VAL A 99 6.33 -8.18 -15.07
CA VAL A 99 5.44 -8.03 -13.92
C VAL A 99 4.00 -7.91 -14.37
N ALA A 100 3.71 -7.01 -15.31
CA ALA A 100 2.34 -6.78 -15.80
C ALA A 100 1.72 -8.05 -16.38
N ASP A 101 2.48 -8.81 -17.17
CA ASP A 101 2.04 -10.09 -17.73
C ASP A 101 1.81 -11.14 -16.63
N PHE A 102 2.69 -11.20 -15.65
CA PHE A 102 2.60 -12.16 -14.54
C PHE A 102 1.37 -11.95 -13.66
N ILE A 103 0.98 -10.69 -13.43
CA ILE A 103 -0.14 -10.33 -12.53
C ILE A 103 -1.47 -10.11 -13.26
N ALA A 104 -1.52 -10.23 -14.59
CA ALA A 104 -2.68 -9.86 -15.40
C ALA A 104 -3.99 -10.55 -14.99
N ASP A 105 -3.92 -11.80 -14.53
CA ASP A 105 -5.08 -12.58 -14.11
C ASP A 105 -5.45 -12.42 -12.62
N TYR A 106 -4.75 -11.55 -11.90
CA TYR A 106 -4.95 -11.34 -10.47
C TYR A 106 -5.56 -9.97 -10.20
N SER A 107 -6.32 -9.87 -9.11
CA SER A 107 -6.87 -8.59 -8.63
C SER A 107 -5.81 -7.84 -7.83
N ILE A 108 -5.08 -6.95 -8.49
CA ILE A 108 -4.06 -6.10 -7.87
C ILE A 108 -4.65 -4.72 -7.68
N THR A 109 -4.94 -4.37 -6.42
CA THR A 109 -5.59 -3.11 -6.04
C THR A 109 -4.69 -2.19 -5.21
N TYR A 110 -3.56 -2.71 -4.72
CA TYR A 110 -2.48 -1.94 -4.12
C TYR A 110 -1.34 -1.74 -5.13
N PRO A 111 -0.37 -0.87 -4.84
CA PRO A 111 0.65 -0.50 -5.82
C PRO A 111 1.52 -1.67 -6.33
N VAL A 112 2.17 -1.43 -7.45
CA VAL A 112 3.28 -2.23 -7.97
C VAL A 112 4.57 -1.48 -7.65
N ALA A 113 5.41 -2.05 -6.80
CA ALA A 113 6.60 -1.40 -6.29
C ALA A 113 7.88 -1.88 -6.99
N PHE A 114 8.78 -0.92 -7.17
CA PHE A 114 10.15 -1.12 -7.60
C PHE A 114 11.05 -1.20 -6.36
N ASP A 115 11.75 -2.31 -6.21
CA ASP A 115 12.69 -2.58 -5.14
C ASP A 115 14.07 -2.84 -5.74
N CYS A 116 15.06 -2.00 -5.40
CA CYS A 116 16.42 -2.13 -5.91
C CYS A 116 17.41 -1.88 -4.78
N GLU A 117 18.02 -2.96 -4.32
CA GLU A 117 18.90 -2.98 -3.17
C GLU A 117 20.22 -3.70 -3.47
N GLY A 118 21.22 -3.51 -2.63
CA GLY A 118 22.48 -4.21 -2.74
C GLY A 118 23.31 -3.89 -4.00
N PHE A 119 22.99 -2.80 -4.69
CA PHE A 119 23.61 -2.41 -5.97
C PHE A 119 25.08 -1.99 -5.84
N ASN A 120 25.56 -1.68 -4.63
CA ASN A 120 26.96 -1.31 -4.35
C ASN A 120 27.85 -2.50 -3.94
N THR A 121 27.31 -3.70 -3.84
CA THR A 121 28.11 -4.88 -3.50
C THR A 121 29.05 -5.28 -4.64
N SER A 122 30.16 -5.96 -4.30
CA SER A 122 31.15 -6.39 -5.30
C SER A 122 30.58 -7.30 -6.37
N GLU A 123 29.54 -8.03 -6.04
CA GLU A 123 28.90 -9.02 -6.92
C GLU A 123 27.76 -8.43 -7.76
N SER A 124 27.37 -7.18 -7.51
CA SER A 124 26.26 -6.56 -8.23
C SER A 124 26.68 -6.13 -9.63
N ARG A 125 25.88 -6.51 -10.63
CA ARG A 125 25.99 -6.03 -12.00
C ARG A 125 25.76 -4.52 -12.13
N GLN A 126 25.14 -3.89 -11.12
CA GLN A 126 24.82 -2.46 -11.06
C GLN A 126 25.93 -1.62 -10.40
N LYS A 127 27.02 -2.22 -9.92
CA LYS A 127 28.02 -1.58 -9.08
C LYS A 127 28.63 -0.31 -9.67
N SER A 128 28.83 -0.27 -10.98
CA SER A 128 29.42 0.88 -11.67
C SER A 128 28.41 1.91 -12.19
N MET A 129 27.14 1.69 -11.97
CA MET A 129 26.10 2.64 -12.38
C MET A 129 26.20 3.93 -11.59
N THR A 130 26.03 5.04 -12.28
CA THR A 130 25.89 6.36 -11.66
C THR A 130 24.52 6.53 -11.03
N LYS A 131 24.41 7.52 -10.15
CA LYS A 131 23.12 7.96 -9.59
C LYS A 131 22.08 8.27 -10.66
N ALA A 132 22.49 8.97 -11.72
CA ALA A 132 21.60 9.34 -12.82
C ALA A 132 21.09 8.09 -13.57
N GLU A 133 21.98 7.19 -13.95
CA GLU A 133 21.61 5.94 -14.65
C GLU A 133 20.67 5.07 -13.80
N ARG A 134 20.94 4.96 -12.51
CA ARG A 134 20.08 4.18 -11.60
C ARG A 134 18.70 4.81 -11.45
N THR A 135 18.63 6.14 -11.39
CA THR A 135 17.36 6.87 -11.35
C THR A 135 16.58 6.68 -12.64
N ASP A 136 17.24 6.73 -13.80
CA ASP A 136 16.61 6.51 -15.10
C ASP A 136 16.01 5.09 -15.20
N VAL A 137 16.70 4.09 -14.67
CA VAL A 137 16.19 2.71 -14.56
C VAL A 137 14.91 2.67 -13.71
N ALA A 138 14.92 3.28 -12.54
CA ALA A 138 13.74 3.32 -11.66
C ALA A 138 12.56 4.03 -12.34
N VAL A 139 12.80 5.17 -12.95
CA VAL A 139 11.77 5.93 -13.69
C VAL A 139 11.20 5.12 -14.85
N ALA A 140 12.04 4.44 -15.62
CA ALA A 140 11.59 3.61 -16.73
C ALA A 140 10.67 2.46 -16.28
N PHE A 141 11.02 1.77 -15.21
CA PHE A 141 10.17 0.74 -14.61
C PHE A 141 8.83 1.32 -14.15
N LEU A 142 8.88 2.37 -13.35
CA LEU A 142 7.69 2.97 -12.74
C LEU A 142 6.75 3.58 -13.78
N GLN A 143 7.29 4.23 -14.81
CA GLN A 143 6.50 4.76 -15.90
C GLN A 143 5.82 3.65 -16.70
N GLU A 144 6.53 2.56 -17.01
CA GLU A 144 5.95 1.41 -17.73
C GLU A 144 4.84 0.75 -16.90
N ILE A 145 5.01 0.60 -15.59
CA ILE A 145 3.95 0.12 -14.69
C ILE A 145 2.72 1.03 -14.74
N TYR A 146 2.92 2.35 -14.73
CA TYR A 146 1.83 3.31 -14.89
C TYR A 146 1.11 3.15 -16.24
N ASP A 147 1.87 3.02 -17.32
CA ASP A 147 1.33 2.86 -18.69
C ASP A 147 0.55 1.54 -18.85
N LYS A 148 0.88 0.52 -18.05
CA LYS A 148 0.13 -0.75 -17.97
C LYS A 148 -1.13 -0.66 -17.10
N GLY A 149 -1.41 0.49 -16.47
CA GLY A 149 -2.62 0.73 -15.70
C GLY A 149 -2.52 0.38 -14.21
N TYR A 150 -1.32 0.25 -13.67
CA TYR A 150 -1.07 0.03 -12.24
C TYR A 150 -0.52 1.30 -11.58
N THR A 151 -0.66 1.38 -10.25
CA THR A 151 -0.08 2.45 -9.46
C THR A 151 1.39 2.15 -9.17
N PRO A 152 2.34 2.91 -9.70
CA PRO A 152 3.76 2.70 -9.44
C PRO A 152 4.15 3.22 -8.06
N MET A 153 5.06 2.52 -7.39
CA MET A 153 5.63 2.94 -6.11
C MET A 153 7.13 2.63 -6.04
N PHE A 154 7.89 3.59 -5.54
CA PHE A 154 9.33 3.47 -5.34
C PHE A 154 9.63 3.12 -3.88
N TYR A 155 10.32 1.99 -3.66
CA TYR A 155 10.77 1.55 -2.34
C TYR A 155 12.24 1.86 -2.13
N ALA A 156 12.58 2.45 -0.99
CA ALA A 156 13.96 2.60 -0.55
C ALA A 156 14.06 2.78 0.97
N ALA A 157 15.24 2.50 1.50
CA ALA A 157 15.57 2.79 2.89
C ALA A 157 15.55 4.31 3.15
N CYS A 158 15.14 4.69 4.36
CA CYS A 158 15.10 6.08 4.80
C CYS A 158 16.45 6.80 4.59
N SER A 159 17.57 6.11 4.84
CA SER A 159 18.91 6.67 4.62
C SER A 159 19.18 7.02 3.15
N GLU A 160 18.73 6.19 2.21
CA GLU A 160 18.88 6.44 0.77
C GLU A 160 17.99 7.61 0.32
N LEU A 161 16.79 7.70 0.85
CA LEU A 161 15.86 8.81 0.58
C LEU A 161 16.36 10.14 1.14
N THR A 162 17.03 10.12 2.29
CA THR A 162 17.50 11.32 2.99
C THR A 162 18.81 11.85 2.41
N ASN A 163 19.77 10.97 2.13
CA ASN A 163 21.11 11.41 1.72
C ASN A 163 21.22 11.80 0.24
N ASN A 164 20.26 11.38 -0.57
CA ASN A 164 20.18 11.70 -2.01
C ASN A 164 21.44 11.37 -2.81
N SER A 165 22.27 10.44 -2.32
CA SER A 165 23.54 10.05 -2.98
C SER A 165 23.34 8.94 -4.00
N GLN A 166 22.33 8.11 -3.81
CA GLN A 166 22.05 6.92 -4.62
C GLN A 166 21.00 7.15 -5.70
N TRP A 167 20.07 8.05 -5.46
CA TRP A 167 18.91 8.33 -6.27
C TRP A 167 18.67 9.84 -6.41
N ASN A 168 18.11 10.27 -7.51
CA ASN A 168 17.53 11.62 -7.62
C ASN A 168 16.14 11.62 -6.98
N ILE A 169 16.11 11.76 -5.65
CA ILE A 169 14.89 11.64 -4.87
C ILE A 169 13.85 12.68 -5.24
N ALA A 170 14.26 13.91 -5.52
CA ALA A 170 13.34 14.98 -5.87
C ALA A 170 12.52 14.64 -7.12
N SER A 171 13.11 14.03 -8.12
CA SER A 171 12.38 13.63 -9.33
C SER A 171 11.49 12.40 -9.11
N LEU A 172 11.93 11.44 -8.30
CA LEU A 172 11.11 10.26 -7.96
C LEU A 172 9.90 10.64 -7.11
N GLU A 173 10.10 11.42 -6.05
CA GLU A 173 9.06 11.86 -5.13
C GLU A 173 7.99 12.72 -5.81
N LYS A 174 8.40 13.54 -6.78
CA LYS A 174 7.47 14.39 -7.54
C LYS A 174 6.48 13.60 -8.37
N SER A 175 6.88 12.44 -8.90
CA SER A 175 6.12 11.70 -9.92
C SER A 175 5.50 10.41 -9.41
N PHE A 176 6.03 9.82 -8.34
CA PHE A 176 5.64 8.50 -7.89
C PHE A 176 5.40 8.45 -6.39
N LYS A 177 4.58 7.51 -5.95
CA LYS A 177 4.43 7.19 -4.53
C LYS A 177 5.75 6.64 -3.99
N ILE A 178 6.06 6.97 -2.74
CA ILE A 178 7.26 6.52 -2.03
C ILE A 178 6.87 5.56 -0.90
N TRP A 179 7.57 4.46 -0.83
CA TRP A 179 7.52 3.47 0.24
C TRP A 179 8.83 3.49 1.00
N VAL A 180 8.78 3.98 2.24
CA VAL A 180 9.96 4.18 3.10
C VAL A 180 10.20 2.96 3.98
N ALA A 181 11.43 2.48 4.04
CA ALA A 181 11.86 1.52 5.07
C ALA A 181 12.65 2.24 6.16
N GLN A 182 12.16 2.18 7.37
CA GLN A 182 12.83 2.68 8.57
C GLN A 182 12.30 1.94 9.80
N TYR A 183 13.20 1.43 10.62
CA TYR A 183 12.86 0.59 11.77
C TYR A 183 13.22 1.29 13.08
N PRO A 184 12.31 2.09 13.67
CA PRO A 184 12.56 2.75 14.95
C PRO A 184 12.62 1.74 16.10
N SER A 185 13.30 2.09 17.19
CA SER A 185 13.42 1.24 18.39
C SER A 185 12.06 1.00 19.07
N THR A 186 11.15 1.95 18.94
CA THR A 186 9.76 1.82 19.38
C THR A 186 8.86 1.81 18.14
N PRO A 187 8.03 0.76 17.95
CA PRO A 187 7.27 0.59 16.74
C PRO A 187 6.11 1.58 16.55
N TYR A 188 5.59 1.61 15.32
CA TYR A 188 4.24 2.11 15.10
C TYR A 188 3.25 1.25 15.94
N PRO A 189 2.22 1.85 16.59
CA PRO A 189 1.83 3.27 16.50
C PRO A 189 2.50 4.21 17.52
N GLU A 190 3.30 3.73 18.47
CA GLU A 190 3.96 4.58 19.46
C GLU A 190 4.91 5.57 18.80
N THR A 191 5.67 5.15 17.80
CA THR A 191 6.31 6.03 16.83
C THR A 191 5.34 6.22 15.67
N PRO A 192 4.70 7.40 15.54
CA PRO A 192 3.56 7.56 14.64
C PRO A 192 3.94 7.72 13.16
N SER A 193 5.20 8.08 12.87
CA SER A 193 5.68 8.33 11.53
C SER A 193 7.19 8.10 11.40
N THR A 194 7.69 7.99 10.16
CA THR A 194 9.13 7.93 9.89
C THR A 194 9.78 9.29 10.21
N SER A 195 11.10 9.31 10.32
CA SER A 195 11.89 10.55 10.36
C SER A 195 12.12 11.16 8.97
N TYR A 196 11.70 10.47 7.90
CA TYR A 196 11.78 10.99 6.55
C TYR A 196 10.85 12.20 6.40
N THR A 197 11.39 13.33 5.94
CA THR A 197 10.66 14.61 5.85
C THR A 197 10.03 14.86 4.48
N GLY A 198 10.33 14.03 3.49
CA GLY A 198 9.73 14.09 2.16
C GLY A 198 8.31 13.51 2.14
N THR A 199 7.71 13.50 0.95
CA THR A 199 6.38 12.91 0.73
C THR A 199 6.50 11.40 0.58
N TYR A 200 5.71 10.63 1.34
CA TYR A 200 5.65 9.18 1.25
C TYR A 200 4.22 8.69 1.48
N SER A 201 3.93 7.49 0.99
CA SER A 201 2.58 6.89 1.05
C SER A 201 2.53 5.60 1.84
N MET A 202 3.64 4.94 2.06
CA MET A 202 3.75 3.69 2.82
C MET A 202 5.05 3.68 3.62
N TRP A 203 5.00 3.07 4.79
CA TRP A 203 6.14 2.93 5.67
C TRP A 203 6.28 1.49 6.16
N GLN A 204 7.39 0.84 5.82
CA GLN A 204 7.82 -0.42 6.40
C GLN A 204 8.52 -0.11 7.73
N TYR A 205 7.85 -0.42 8.84
CA TYR A 205 8.31 0.03 10.15
C TYR A 205 9.02 -1.07 10.97
N THR A 206 9.01 -2.30 10.51
CA THR A 206 9.76 -3.41 11.09
C THR A 206 10.03 -4.51 10.07
N ASN A 207 11.14 -5.21 10.25
CA ASN A 207 11.47 -6.45 9.56
C ASN A 207 11.45 -7.68 10.49
N GLN A 208 10.98 -7.52 11.71
CA GLN A 208 10.93 -8.57 12.74
C GLN A 208 9.52 -8.75 13.31
N GLY A 209 8.51 -8.43 12.52
CA GLY A 209 7.12 -8.61 12.91
C GLY A 209 6.75 -10.07 13.08
N ARG A 210 5.70 -10.31 13.88
CA ARG A 210 5.08 -11.61 14.03
C ARG A 210 3.60 -11.49 13.71
N VAL A 211 3.15 -12.27 12.76
CA VAL A 211 1.76 -12.28 12.30
C VAL A 211 1.25 -13.71 12.33
N ALA A 212 0.04 -13.91 12.85
CA ALA A 212 -0.60 -15.23 12.84
C ALA A 212 -0.69 -15.77 11.42
N GLY A 213 -0.37 -17.04 11.23
CA GLY A 213 -0.34 -17.67 9.90
C GLY A 213 1.01 -17.57 9.17
N ILE A 214 1.96 -16.78 9.69
CA ILE A 214 3.30 -16.64 9.13
C ILE A 214 4.32 -17.18 10.13
N GLY A 215 5.02 -18.24 9.76
CA GLY A 215 5.89 -19.00 10.67
C GLY A 215 7.26 -18.35 10.95
N THR A 216 7.60 -17.27 10.27
CA THR A 216 8.89 -16.57 10.40
C THR A 216 8.67 -15.10 10.71
N ASN A 217 9.78 -14.36 10.91
CA ASN A 217 9.71 -12.90 10.91
C ASN A 217 9.14 -12.40 9.59
N VAL A 218 8.37 -11.32 9.65
CA VAL A 218 7.76 -10.69 8.50
C VAL A 218 7.84 -9.17 8.62
N ASP A 219 8.01 -8.53 7.47
CA ASP A 219 7.97 -7.07 7.37
C ASP A 219 6.54 -6.58 7.54
N ILE A 220 6.36 -5.54 8.37
CA ILE A 220 5.06 -4.93 8.61
C ILE A 220 5.07 -3.46 8.16
N ASN A 221 3.98 -3.06 7.54
CA ASN A 221 3.81 -1.78 6.90
C ASN A 221 2.56 -1.06 7.36
N VAL A 222 2.64 0.26 7.34
CA VAL A 222 1.49 1.14 7.39
C VAL A 222 1.38 1.89 6.06
N ALA A 223 0.21 1.84 5.45
CA ALA A 223 -0.11 2.62 4.25
C ALA A 223 -1.03 3.78 4.61
N TYR A 224 -0.72 4.98 4.09
CA TYR A 224 -1.44 6.22 4.36
C TYR A 224 -2.43 6.56 3.24
N PHE A 225 -2.98 5.54 2.62
CA PHE A 225 -4.03 5.65 1.61
C PHE A 225 -5.07 4.55 1.82
N GLY A 226 -6.30 4.84 1.43
CA GLY A 226 -7.37 3.85 1.37
C GLY A 226 -7.38 3.09 0.04
N TYR A 227 -8.27 2.13 -0.09
CA TYR A 227 -8.39 1.31 -1.29
C TYR A 227 -8.77 2.12 -2.55
N SER A 228 -9.36 3.29 -2.39
CA SER A 228 -9.72 4.17 -3.51
C SER A 228 -8.53 4.71 -4.28
N GLU A 229 -7.37 4.87 -3.61
CA GLU A 229 -6.14 5.37 -4.25
C GLU A 229 -5.28 4.26 -4.84
N SER A 230 -5.51 3.02 -4.47
CA SER A 230 -4.71 1.88 -4.90
C SER A 230 -5.08 1.33 -6.28
N ASN A 231 -6.22 1.73 -6.81
CA ASN A 231 -6.61 1.39 -8.17
C ASN A 231 -5.84 2.25 -9.17
N GLY A 232 -4.62 1.87 -9.47
CA GLY A 232 -3.84 2.43 -10.58
C GLY A 232 -4.35 2.04 -11.95
N SER A 233 -5.52 1.44 -12.03
CA SER A 233 -6.16 1.16 -13.29
C SER A 233 -6.79 2.44 -13.83
N LEU A 234 -6.05 3.13 -14.66
CA LEU A 234 -6.61 3.96 -15.71
C LEU A 234 -7.14 3.03 -16.80
N SER A 235 -8.00 2.08 -16.44
CA SER A 235 -8.74 1.33 -17.44
C SER A 235 -9.67 2.32 -18.13
N GLY A 236 -9.38 2.59 -19.37
CA GLY A 236 -10.30 3.33 -20.22
C GLY A 236 -11.67 2.67 -20.13
N GLU A 237 -12.65 3.42 -19.66
CA GLU A 237 -14.02 2.97 -19.60
C GLU A 237 -14.47 2.55 -20.99
N THR A 238 -14.73 1.28 -21.14
CA THR A 238 -15.66 0.84 -22.21
C THR A 238 -17.06 1.14 -21.69
N ALA A 239 -17.66 2.17 -22.24
CA ALA A 239 -19.01 2.58 -21.95
C ALA A 239 -19.99 1.42 -22.09
N ALA A 240 -20.59 1.00 -20.99
CA ALA A 240 -21.80 0.17 -20.98
C ALA A 240 -23.01 1.08 -20.89
N ALA A 241 -23.95 0.89 -21.80
CA ALA A 241 -25.16 1.65 -21.94
C ALA A 241 -26.10 1.43 -20.74
N ALA A 242 -26.26 2.45 -19.93
CA ALA A 242 -27.42 2.89 -19.15
C ALA A 242 -26.93 4.13 -18.41
N SER A 243 -27.72 5.18 -18.27
CA SER A 243 -27.28 6.41 -17.61
C SER A 243 -26.65 6.05 -16.26
N PRO A 244 -25.33 6.07 -16.13
CA PRO A 244 -24.71 5.66 -14.89
C PRO A 244 -25.05 6.70 -13.82
N ASP A 245 -25.27 6.22 -12.59
CA ASP A 245 -25.38 7.06 -11.41
C ASP A 245 -24.00 7.67 -11.14
N VAL A 246 -23.66 8.74 -11.87
CA VAL A 246 -22.37 9.42 -11.82
C VAL A 246 -22.45 10.56 -10.84
N GLU A 247 -21.69 10.47 -9.77
CA GLU A 247 -21.59 11.48 -8.74
C GLU A 247 -20.12 11.79 -8.47
N ALA A 248 -19.75 13.05 -8.49
CA ALA A 248 -18.36 13.51 -8.36
C ALA A 248 -17.36 12.80 -9.31
N GLY A 249 -17.80 12.48 -10.54
CA GLY A 249 -16.98 11.78 -11.53
C GLY A 249 -16.83 10.26 -11.31
N MET A 250 -17.53 9.70 -10.34
CA MET A 250 -17.53 8.26 -10.03
C MET A 250 -18.87 7.62 -10.36
N VAL A 251 -18.83 6.39 -10.84
CA VAL A 251 -20.04 5.57 -11.06
C VAL A 251 -20.37 4.84 -9.77
N PHE A 252 -21.59 5.01 -9.29
CA PHE A 252 -22.13 4.27 -8.15
C PHE A 252 -23.11 3.20 -8.59
N THR A 253 -22.89 1.98 -8.11
CA THR A 253 -23.88 0.92 -8.20
C THR A 253 -24.81 1.04 -6.99
N SER A 254 -26.12 1.12 -7.25
CA SER A 254 -27.11 1.22 -6.18
C SER A 254 -27.10 -0.01 -5.29
N VAL A 255 -27.10 0.21 -4.00
CA VAL A 255 -27.32 -0.78 -2.94
C VAL A 255 -28.31 -0.20 -1.92
N ASN A 256 -28.88 -1.04 -1.10
CA ASN A 256 -29.71 -0.61 0.01
C ASN A 256 -29.48 -1.55 1.17
N ASP A 257 -28.42 -1.28 1.91
CA ASP A 257 -28.02 -2.08 3.07
C ASP A 257 -27.64 -1.18 4.25
N THR A 258 -27.51 -1.80 5.41
CA THR A 258 -27.06 -1.15 6.62
C THR A 258 -25.62 -1.55 6.88
N VAL A 259 -24.77 -0.58 7.18
CA VAL A 259 -23.36 -0.80 7.50
C VAL A 259 -22.98 -0.12 8.80
N THR A 260 -21.88 -0.57 9.38
CA THR A 260 -21.17 0.09 10.48
C THR A 260 -19.71 0.25 10.11
N ALA A 261 -18.97 1.06 10.85
CA ALA A 261 -17.52 1.12 10.69
C ALA A 261 -16.86 -0.14 11.26
N LYS A 262 -15.79 -0.63 10.64
CA LYS A 262 -14.96 -1.70 11.22
C LYS A 262 -14.33 -1.29 12.55
N ASP A 263 -13.89 -0.02 12.64
CA ASP A 263 -13.45 0.67 13.85
C ASP A 263 -14.07 2.06 13.87
N GLU A 264 -13.53 2.99 13.10
CA GLU A 264 -14.10 4.30 12.85
C GLU A 264 -13.89 4.70 11.38
N VAL A 265 -14.75 5.55 10.85
CA VAL A 265 -14.61 6.12 9.51
C VAL A 265 -15.20 7.51 9.44
N ARG A 266 -14.57 8.41 8.71
CA ARG A 266 -15.10 9.75 8.46
C ARG A 266 -16.16 9.73 7.37
N LEU A 267 -17.25 10.41 7.65
CA LEU A 267 -18.30 10.73 6.70
C LEU A 267 -18.00 12.09 6.10
N ARG A 268 -17.91 12.15 4.78
CA ARG A 268 -17.48 13.34 4.03
C ARG A 268 -18.59 13.84 3.12
N ASP A 269 -18.56 15.13 2.78
CA ASP A 269 -19.51 15.74 1.85
C ASP A 269 -19.25 15.37 0.38
N LYS A 270 -18.04 14.87 0.07
CA LYS A 270 -17.61 14.40 -1.24
C LYS A 270 -16.83 13.10 -1.12
N PRO A 271 -16.82 12.24 -2.16
CA PRO A 271 -16.00 11.04 -2.19
C PRO A 271 -14.53 11.40 -2.53
N SER A 272 -13.89 12.13 -1.67
CA SER A 272 -12.51 12.60 -1.78
C SER A 272 -11.86 12.62 -0.41
N GLN A 273 -10.57 12.30 -0.37
CA GLN A 273 -9.73 12.41 0.82
C GLN A 273 -8.92 13.72 0.84
N ASP A 274 -9.01 14.49 -0.22
CA ASP A 274 -8.30 15.74 -0.41
C ASP A 274 -8.95 16.91 0.36
N THR A 275 -8.30 18.06 0.31
CA THR A 275 -8.76 19.29 1.00
C THR A 275 -10.05 19.87 0.45
N ASP A 276 -10.53 19.38 -0.70
CA ASP A 276 -11.81 19.77 -1.30
C ASP A 276 -13.03 19.12 -0.63
N ALA A 277 -12.81 18.11 0.22
CA ALA A 277 -13.85 17.42 0.96
C ALA A 277 -13.85 17.81 2.44
N THR A 278 -15.05 18.07 2.96
CA THR A 278 -15.28 18.39 4.37
C THR A 278 -15.74 17.15 5.13
N VAL A 279 -15.15 16.91 6.29
CA VAL A 279 -15.61 15.87 7.21
C VAL A 279 -16.86 16.36 7.93
N ILE A 280 -17.98 15.65 7.73
CA ILE A 280 -19.28 15.98 8.31
C ILE A 280 -19.45 15.34 9.69
N ALA A 281 -19.00 14.07 9.83
CA ALA A 281 -19.11 13.30 11.06
C ALA A 281 -18.10 12.15 11.06
N THR A 282 -18.01 11.45 12.19
CA THR A 282 -17.30 10.18 12.30
C THR A 282 -18.29 9.10 12.68
N LEU A 283 -18.28 7.98 11.96
CA LEU A 283 -19.05 6.78 12.29
C LEU A 283 -18.11 5.82 13.02
N ILE A 284 -18.53 5.35 14.18
CA ILE A 284 -17.74 4.38 14.96
C ILE A 284 -18.38 2.99 14.88
N ASN A 285 -17.58 1.96 15.22
CA ASN A 285 -18.08 0.58 15.27
C ASN A 285 -19.29 0.47 16.21
N GLY A 286 -20.34 -0.20 15.76
CA GLY A 286 -21.61 -0.35 16.47
C GLY A 286 -22.64 0.73 16.14
N GLU A 287 -22.26 1.89 15.64
CA GLU A 287 -23.22 2.84 15.04
C GLU A 287 -23.53 2.38 13.63
N THR A 288 -24.81 2.48 13.25
CA THR A 288 -25.28 2.00 11.95
C THR A 288 -25.73 3.13 11.06
N ILE A 289 -25.55 2.97 9.75
CA ILE A 289 -25.91 3.94 8.72
C ILE A 289 -26.42 3.22 7.47
N THR A 290 -27.35 3.82 6.76
CA THR A 290 -27.83 3.29 5.48
C THR A 290 -26.85 3.61 4.36
N ARG A 291 -26.43 2.58 3.62
CA ARG A 291 -25.63 2.71 2.40
C ARG A 291 -26.54 2.59 1.18
N THR A 292 -26.39 3.55 0.25
CA THR A 292 -27.22 3.66 -0.96
C THR A 292 -26.45 3.41 -2.26
N GLY A 293 -25.15 3.33 -2.20
CA GLY A 293 -24.34 3.06 -3.38
C GLY A 293 -22.90 2.66 -3.03
N THR A 294 -22.28 1.93 -3.94
CA THR A 294 -20.84 1.58 -3.90
C THR A 294 -20.22 1.90 -5.24
N SER A 295 -19.00 2.43 -5.21
CA SER A 295 -18.20 2.68 -6.40
C SER A 295 -17.01 1.72 -6.49
N SER A 296 -16.66 1.32 -7.71
CA SER A 296 -15.43 0.52 -7.96
C SER A 296 -14.16 1.25 -7.56
N SER A 297 -14.20 2.58 -7.42
CA SER A 297 -13.11 3.39 -6.88
C SER A 297 -12.97 3.35 -5.35
N GLY A 298 -13.74 2.50 -4.66
CA GLY A 298 -13.59 2.23 -3.23
C GLY A 298 -14.40 3.14 -2.32
N TRP A 299 -15.36 3.90 -2.85
CA TRP A 299 -16.25 4.78 -2.07
C TRP A 299 -17.64 4.17 -1.88
N SER A 300 -18.23 4.42 -0.72
CA SER A 300 -19.62 4.17 -0.41
C SER A 300 -20.37 5.49 -0.25
N ARG A 301 -21.56 5.55 -0.82
CA ARG A 301 -22.53 6.63 -0.63
C ARG A 301 -23.51 6.23 0.48
N LEU A 302 -23.70 7.10 1.44
CA LEU A 302 -24.43 6.86 2.68
C LEU A 302 -25.42 7.99 2.95
N VAL A 303 -26.40 7.73 3.82
CA VAL A 303 -27.34 8.76 4.30
C VAL A 303 -27.12 9.01 5.78
N TYR A 304 -26.67 10.20 6.13
CA TYR A 304 -26.46 10.65 7.49
C TYR A 304 -27.33 11.86 7.81
N ASN A 305 -28.24 11.72 8.77
CA ASN A 305 -29.20 12.78 9.13
C ASN A 305 -29.94 13.38 7.92
N GLY A 306 -30.32 12.55 6.96
CA GLY A 306 -31.01 12.97 5.74
C GLY A 306 -30.11 13.60 4.67
N GLN A 307 -28.82 13.68 4.91
CA GLN A 307 -27.82 14.20 3.99
C GLN A 307 -27.03 13.06 3.34
N THR A 308 -26.74 13.19 2.05
CA THR A 308 -25.80 12.29 1.37
C THR A 308 -24.38 12.58 1.83
N VAL A 309 -23.71 11.54 2.28
CA VAL A 309 -22.29 11.56 2.68
C VAL A 309 -21.57 10.36 2.08
N TYR A 310 -20.24 10.42 2.15
CA TYR A 310 -19.36 9.41 1.55
C TYR A 310 -18.36 8.91 2.56
N ALA A 311 -18.07 7.62 2.49
CA ALA A 311 -17.01 6.99 3.28
C ALA A 311 -16.24 5.97 2.43
N VAL A 312 -14.99 5.73 2.78
CA VAL A 312 -14.18 4.70 2.14
C VAL A 312 -14.76 3.33 2.45
N THR A 313 -15.11 2.58 1.42
CA THR A 313 -15.86 1.30 1.51
C THR A 313 -15.12 0.27 2.39
N SER A 314 -13.80 0.23 2.31
CA SER A 314 -12.99 -0.75 3.04
C SER A 314 -13.04 -0.60 4.56
N TYR A 315 -13.44 0.56 5.07
CA TYR A 315 -13.62 0.81 6.51
C TYR A 315 -15.01 0.45 7.01
N LEU A 316 -15.89 0.06 6.11
CA LEU A 316 -17.28 -0.34 6.44
C LEU A 316 -17.42 -1.86 6.43
N THR A 317 -18.41 -2.34 7.18
CA THR A 317 -18.82 -3.74 7.20
C THR A 317 -20.34 -3.86 7.30
N THR A 318 -20.87 -4.92 6.70
CA THR A 318 -22.28 -5.33 6.88
C THR A 318 -22.47 -6.22 8.10
N ASP A 319 -21.41 -6.67 8.72
CA ASP A 319 -21.47 -7.31 10.03
C ASP A 319 -21.68 -6.22 11.10
N LEU A 320 -22.89 -6.15 11.61
CA LEU A 320 -23.32 -5.14 12.58
C LEU A 320 -23.03 -5.54 14.03
N THR A 321 -22.40 -6.70 14.25
CA THR A 321 -22.00 -7.15 15.59
C THR A 321 -20.92 -6.22 16.12
N PRO A 322 -21.16 -5.50 17.24
CA PRO A 322 -20.16 -4.64 17.83
C PRO A 322 -18.92 -5.48 18.22
N LYS A 323 -17.74 -4.99 17.86
CA LYS A 323 -16.50 -5.58 18.38
C LYS A 323 -16.51 -5.50 19.90
N ALA A 324 -16.17 -6.61 20.54
CA ALA A 324 -15.82 -6.55 21.97
C ALA A 324 -14.67 -5.56 22.13
N THR A 325 -14.76 -4.67 23.12
CA THR A 325 -13.66 -3.79 23.50
C THR A 325 -12.53 -4.64 24.06
N GLU A 326 -11.74 -5.23 23.18
CA GLU A 326 -10.52 -5.90 23.59
C GLU A 326 -9.39 -4.89 23.72
N SER A 327 -8.67 -4.99 24.84
CA SER A 327 -7.32 -4.44 24.98
C SER A 327 -6.49 -4.77 23.77
N PRO A 328 -5.58 -3.90 23.33
CA PRO A 328 -4.83 -4.09 22.11
C PRO A 328 -4.23 -5.49 22.08
N ALA A 329 -4.56 -6.23 21.05
CA ALA A 329 -4.09 -7.59 20.88
C ALA A 329 -2.55 -7.58 20.91
N THR A 330 -1.99 -8.23 21.90
CA THR A 330 -0.57 -8.51 22.03
C THR A 330 -0.15 -9.52 20.94
N GLY A 331 -0.27 -9.13 19.67
CA GLY A 331 0.06 -10.00 18.55
C GLY A 331 1.32 -9.63 17.79
N PHE A 332 1.80 -8.40 17.98
CA PHE A 332 2.97 -7.90 17.28
C PHE A 332 4.11 -7.70 18.27
N ASN A 333 4.97 -8.69 18.40
CA ASN A 333 6.20 -8.55 19.18
C ASN A 333 7.31 -8.10 18.22
N THR A 334 7.67 -6.83 18.29
CA THR A 334 8.61 -6.20 17.37
C THR A 334 9.88 -5.79 18.11
N LYS A 335 11.02 -6.24 17.61
CA LYS A 335 12.33 -5.69 17.95
C LYS A 335 12.85 -4.92 16.74
N PHE A 336 13.37 -3.74 16.96
CA PHE A 336 13.73 -2.80 15.91
C PHE A 336 15.23 -2.50 15.90
N THR A 337 15.73 -2.14 14.73
CA THR A 337 17.08 -1.62 14.52
C THR A 337 17.00 -0.27 13.82
N ASP A 338 17.97 0.58 14.10
CA ASP A 338 18.06 1.94 13.55
C ASP A 338 18.20 1.96 12.01
N CYS A 339 17.93 3.11 11.44
CA CYS A 339 17.92 3.45 10.01
C CYS A 339 19.11 2.96 9.16
N ASN A 340 20.15 2.45 9.79
CA ASN A 340 21.43 2.15 9.14
C ASN A 340 21.60 0.70 8.64
N LEU A 341 20.57 -0.12 8.79
CA LEU A 341 20.64 -1.49 8.31
C LEU A 341 19.72 -1.66 7.11
N SER A 342 20.25 -1.44 5.92
CA SER A 342 19.66 -2.02 4.72
C SER A 342 19.89 -3.53 4.82
N LEU A 343 18.85 -4.26 5.13
CA LEU A 343 18.94 -5.72 5.12
C LEU A 343 18.68 -6.21 3.71
N ILE A 344 19.73 -6.76 3.15
CA ILE A 344 19.68 -7.53 1.91
C ILE A 344 18.80 -8.74 2.17
N HIS A 345 17.61 -8.75 1.63
CA HIS A 345 16.84 -9.97 1.50
C HIS A 345 17.39 -10.77 0.31
N ILE A 346 18.36 -11.61 0.60
CA ILE A 346 18.86 -12.59 -0.37
C ILE A 346 17.97 -13.83 -0.32
#